data_02bad0eb00814809d0d5043aacba6239
#
_entry.id   02bad0eb00814809d0d5043aacba6239
#
_cell.length_a   1.000
_cell.length_b   1.000
_cell.length_c   1.000
_cell.angle_alpha   90.00
_cell.angle_beta   90.00
_cell.angle_gamma   90.00
#
_symmetry.space_group_name_H-M   'P 1'
#
loop_
_entity.id
_entity.type
_entity.pdbx_description
1 polymer ?
#
loop_
_entity_poly.entity_id
_entity_poly.type
_entity_poly.pdbx_seq_one_letter_code
_entity_poly.pdbx_strand_id
1 'polypeptide(L)'
;MMKKFFAFVMVLSLGWVAAHADCQDGPYGIQINGTEVIDAYKFGEPDYQGRVQYKVNCAELKAGDVIKLINKSCDATWMVDIDPYGSYENFEGGASAGQITCLVDGSYDFYIKLKQDDDLVYIGPAQSCGEVPGYGNAAPERCTDVMFQCFYWDSYKDQGYGNTKWKTLLESGQAEEIGKWFDLVWLPPMSKSTGGTGYHPIRYGSLDSDWGTKGSLTQLIYTLHLNGAKVVADIVINHAEGSSGWCTFAKQNFGTYGSFEPTAAWICKTDEMNSDPSAGDCQGKATGANDDGYGSEANYAAARDWDHTNNEVRDMFKAYLKWLRNDIKIDGYRYDYCKGFHNSHINDYNSASGVYFSVMEMWDGNVNELQSHLNDAGWNTTTFDFATKYTAFNNGIASGYYESLKGAGLPGAGKSRYAVTFLDSHDSFQRDNNEFCGLGNSMKYPGKIQQCYAYMLSMPGIPCVFYPHWVKFKDKLKPMINARYKTGVHSESAVSDEAGSGYYKATITGTNGEIRVLIGPNSGYNSTPSGYTKAVTGENYGVYYKVNSARGDKDKERQPQGIEEVKGERLELRGEKFIENGQLYIRCGEQVFDVMGRLVK
;
A
#
# COMPACT_ATOMS: atom_id res chain seq x y z
N MET A 1 -0.81 61.71 22.44
CA MET A 1 -1.23 60.26 22.68
C MET A 1 -1.20 59.38 21.45
N MET A 2 -0.99 59.84 20.26
CA MET A 2 -0.98 59.05 19.01
C MET A 2 0.38 58.46 18.57
N LYS A 3 1.50 58.89 19.16
CA LYS A 3 2.84 58.37 18.79
C LYS A 3 3.29 57.08 19.53
N LYS A 4 2.57 56.66 20.58
CA LYS A 4 2.91 55.40 21.31
C LYS A 4 2.15 54.16 20.82
N PHE A 5 1.07 54.36 20.07
CA PHE A 5 0.26 53.24 19.55
C PHE A 5 0.87 52.62 18.28
N PHE A 6 1.57 53.41 17.47
CA PHE A 6 2.22 52.89 16.24
C PHE A 6 3.51 52.08 16.50
N ALA A 7 4.18 52.29 17.63
CA ALA A 7 5.39 51.56 17.98
C ALA A 7 5.09 50.12 18.51
N PHE A 8 3.88 49.92 19.06
CA PHE A 8 3.51 48.60 19.61
C PHE A 8 3.02 47.62 18.53
N VAL A 9 2.38 48.12 17.48
CA VAL A 9 1.95 47.30 16.32
C VAL A 9 3.13 46.89 15.45
N MET A 10 4.16 47.75 15.34
CA MET A 10 5.36 47.48 14.56
C MET A 10 6.31 46.44 15.23
N VAL A 11 6.28 46.33 16.57
CA VAL A 11 7.10 45.33 17.30
C VAL A 11 6.47 43.94 17.27
N LEU A 12 5.14 43.86 17.18
CA LEU A 12 4.45 42.57 17.04
C LEU A 12 4.60 41.98 15.63
N SER A 13 4.61 42.81 14.59
CA SER A 13 4.83 42.34 13.21
C SER A 13 6.31 41.97 12.92
N LEU A 14 7.26 42.67 13.57
CA LEU A 14 8.69 42.36 13.46
C LEU A 14 9.10 41.10 14.24
N GLY A 15 8.40 40.74 15.32
CA GLY A 15 8.61 39.49 16.06
C GLY A 15 8.14 38.25 15.28
N TRP A 16 7.13 38.40 14.46
CA TRP A 16 6.59 37.33 13.62
C TRP A 16 7.49 37.02 12.40
N VAL A 17 8.01 38.07 11.76
CA VAL A 17 8.94 37.94 10.63
C VAL A 17 10.28 37.31 11.04
N ALA A 18 10.76 37.57 12.27
CA ALA A 18 12.01 36.98 12.75
C ALA A 18 11.92 35.48 13.06
N ALA A 19 10.76 34.99 13.50
CA ALA A 19 10.57 33.55 13.78
C ALA A 19 10.51 32.69 12.51
N HIS A 20 10.12 33.27 11.36
CA HIS A 20 10.08 32.57 10.07
C HIS A 20 11.42 32.58 9.32
N ALA A 21 12.29 33.53 9.61
CA ALA A 21 13.54 33.74 8.87
C ALA A 21 14.64 32.70 9.18
N ASP A 22 14.52 31.98 10.29
CA ASP A 22 15.53 31.01 10.75
C ASP A 22 15.12 29.54 10.55
N CYS A 23 13.87 29.25 10.15
CA CYS A 23 13.39 27.89 9.90
C CYS A 23 13.55 27.50 8.44
N GLN A 24 14.00 26.26 8.18
CA GLN A 24 13.95 25.69 6.83
C GLN A 24 12.47 25.55 6.40
N ASP A 25 12.20 25.63 5.09
CA ASP A 25 10.86 25.46 4.53
C ASP A 25 10.41 24.00 4.66
N GLY A 26 9.60 23.72 5.68
CA GLY A 26 9.09 22.39 6.02
C GLY A 26 10.07 21.45 6.75
N PRO A 27 9.72 20.20 7.01
CA PRO A 27 8.40 19.61 6.77
C PRO A 27 7.31 20.19 7.68
N TYR A 28 6.09 20.28 7.14
CA TYR A 28 4.93 20.81 7.85
C TYR A 28 4.01 19.71 8.37
N GLY A 29 3.12 20.05 9.30
CA GLY A 29 2.08 19.19 9.82
C GLY A 29 1.02 20.00 10.56
N ILE A 30 0.00 19.32 11.05
CA ILE A 30 -0.92 19.89 12.04
C ILE A 30 -0.61 19.30 13.41
N GLN A 31 -0.70 20.13 14.45
CA GLN A 31 -0.59 19.70 15.84
C GLN A 31 -1.97 19.79 16.49
N ILE A 32 -2.39 18.72 17.15
CA ILE A 32 -3.67 18.62 17.86
C ILE A 32 -3.39 18.66 19.37
N ASN A 33 -4.06 19.56 20.08
CA ASN A 33 -3.97 19.72 21.54
C ASN A 33 -2.52 19.86 22.08
N GLY A 34 -1.61 20.36 21.26
CA GLY A 34 -0.21 20.56 21.63
C GLY A 34 0.66 19.31 21.73
N THR A 35 0.15 18.12 21.41
CA THR A 35 0.86 16.84 21.61
C THR A 35 0.89 15.94 20.37
N GLU A 36 -0.23 15.74 19.71
CA GLU A 36 -0.32 14.89 18.53
C GLU A 36 0.04 15.69 17.28
N VAL A 37 0.92 15.13 16.42
CA VAL A 37 1.32 15.76 15.16
C VAL A 37 1.01 14.81 14.01
N ILE A 38 0.23 15.33 13.03
CA ILE A 38 -0.04 14.64 11.77
C ILE A 38 0.73 15.37 10.67
N ASP A 39 1.57 14.64 9.94
CA ASP A 39 2.41 15.19 8.88
C ASP A 39 1.58 15.62 7.68
N ALA A 40 1.90 16.80 7.15
CA ALA A 40 1.41 17.27 5.86
C ALA A 40 2.39 16.91 4.74
N TYR A 41 1.89 16.58 3.58
CA TYR A 41 2.69 16.38 2.37
C TYR A 41 2.40 17.45 1.33
N LYS A 42 3.40 17.77 0.51
CA LYS A 42 3.23 18.76 -0.57
C LYS A 42 2.23 18.23 -1.59
N PHE A 43 1.28 19.09 -1.96
CA PHE A 43 0.16 18.73 -2.81
C PHE A 43 0.09 19.66 -4.03
N GLY A 44 0.32 19.10 -5.21
CA GLY A 44 0.19 19.85 -6.48
C GLY A 44 1.18 21.02 -6.65
N GLU A 45 0.91 21.83 -7.66
CA GLU A 45 1.61 23.07 -7.94
C GLU A 45 1.07 24.20 -7.03
N PRO A 46 1.81 25.31 -6.85
CA PRO A 46 1.27 26.47 -6.16
C PRO A 46 -0.06 26.93 -6.75
N ASP A 47 -0.97 27.41 -5.91
CA ASP A 47 -2.25 27.93 -6.36
C ASP A 47 -2.10 29.21 -7.23
N TYR A 48 -3.20 29.72 -7.76
CA TYR A 48 -3.21 30.90 -8.62
C TYR A 48 -2.66 32.18 -7.96
N GLN A 49 -2.53 32.20 -6.63
CA GLN A 49 -1.92 33.29 -5.86
C GLN A 49 -0.45 32.99 -5.50
N GLY A 50 0.08 31.85 -5.94
CA GLY A 50 1.46 31.40 -5.69
C GLY A 50 1.69 30.82 -4.31
N ARG A 51 0.63 30.38 -3.59
CA ARG A 51 0.75 29.68 -2.30
C ARG A 51 1.15 28.23 -2.53
N VAL A 52 2.21 27.79 -1.87
CA VAL A 52 2.60 26.37 -1.86
C VAL A 52 1.55 25.58 -1.06
N GLN A 53 1.09 24.47 -1.61
CA GLN A 53 0.00 23.69 -1.04
C GLN A 53 0.52 22.44 -0.35
N TYR A 54 0.00 22.17 0.84
CA TYR A 54 0.22 20.94 1.60
C TYR A 54 -1.12 20.33 1.99
N LYS A 55 -1.17 19.01 2.16
CA LYS A 55 -2.38 18.30 2.52
C LYS A 55 -2.14 17.39 3.72
N VAL A 56 -3.13 17.33 4.62
CA VAL A 56 -3.31 16.29 5.65
C VAL A 56 -4.64 15.62 5.38
N ASN A 57 -4.65 14.30 5.29
CA ASN A 57 -5.89 13.55 5.06
C ASN A 57 -6.37 12.89 6.35
N CYS A 58 -7.68 12.75 6.49
CA CYS A 58 -8.32 11.95 7.53
C CYS A 58 -7.81 12.19 8.95
N ALA A 59 -7.63 13.45 9.34
CA ALA A 59 -7.39 13.76 10.75
C ALA A 59 -8.65 13.45 11.57
N GLU A 60 -8.55 12.50 12.49
CA GLU A 60 -9.63 12.17 13.43
C GLU A 60 -9.65 13.21 14.54
N LEU A 61 -10.72 13.98 14.65
CA LEU A 61 -10.87 15.06 15.61
C LEU A 61 -12.11 14.89 16.47
N LYS A 62 -12.02 15.43 17.68
CA LYS A 62 -13.11 15.53 18.64
C LYS A 62 -13.53 16.98 18.82
N ALA A 63 -14.78 17.21 19.17
CA ALA A 63 -15.25 18.53 19.53
C ALA A 63 -14.44 19.08 20.73
N GLY A 64 -13.88 20.27 20.55
CA GLY A 64 -12.97 20.91 21.50
C GLY A 64 -11.49 20.75 21.18
N ASP A 65 -11.10 19.92 20.20
CA ASP A 65 -9.69 19.81 19.78
C ASP A 65 -9.19 21.13 19.19
N VAL A 66 -8.00 21.54 19.65
CA VAL A 66 -7.31 22.74 19.19
C VAL A 66 -6.23 22.38 18.20
N ILE A 67 -6.29 22.96 17.01
CA ILE A 67 -5.42 22.65 15.88
C ILE A 67 -4.47 23.81 15.61
N LYS A 68 -3.18 23.52 15.42
CA LYS A 68 -2.13 24.45 15.01
C LYS A 68 -1.34 23.90 13.83
N LEU A 69 -0.83 24.78 12.99
CA LEU A 69 0.20 24.39 12.01
C LEU A 69 1.55 24.26 12.72
N ILE A 70 2.33 23.25 12.37
CA ILE A 70 3.69 23.05 12.87
C ILE A 70 4.70 22.98 11.72
N ASN A 71 5.82 23.67 11.87
CA ASN A 71 7.03 23.44 11.08
C ASN A 71 8.00 22.60 11.91
N LYS A 72 8.21 21.36 11.51
CA LYS A 72 9.02 20.36 12.23
C LYS A 72 10.52 20.61 12.13
N SER A 73 11.00 21.49 11.23
CA SER A 73 12.43 21.80 11.10
C SER A 73 12.94 22.63 12.28
N CYS A 74 12.05 23.35 12.95
CA CYS A 74 12.39 24.25 14.06
C CYS A 74 11.44 24.12 15.26
N ASP A 75 10.57 23.12 15.27
CA ASP A 75 9.56 22.88 16.32
C ASP A 75 8.67 24.12 16.59
N ALA A 76 8.43 24.92 15.55
CA ALA A 76 7.60 26.11 15.63
C ALA A 76 6.15 25.79 15.29
N THR A 77 5.23 26.31 16.12
CA THR A 77 3.78 26.23 15.88
C THR A 77 3.19 27.62 15.70
N TRP A 78 2.22 27.74 14.79
CA TRP A 78 1.46 28.98 14.62
C TRP A 78 0.01 28.70 14.22
N MET A 79 -0.81 29.71 14.33
CA MET A 79 -2.17 29.70 13.84
C MET A 79 -2.21 30.29 12.44
N VAL A 80 -3.03 29.67 11.59
CA VAL A 80 -3.34 30.18 10.27
C VAL A 80 -4.82 30.54 10.22
N ASP A 81 -5.17 31.48 9.35
CA ASP A 81 -6.57 31.80 9.14
C ASP A 81 -7.25 30.70 8.31
N ILE A 82 -8.51 30.41 8.68
CA ILE A 82 -9.34 29.50 7.89
C ILE A 82 -9.71 30.23 6.58
N ASP A 83 -9.52 29.53 5.44
CA ASP A 83 -9.85 30.06 4.12
C ASP A 83 -11.35 30.42 4.06
N PRO A 84 -11.74 31.69 3.83
CA PRO A 84 -13.14 32.12 3.90
C PRO A 84 -14.04 31.55 2.80
N TYR A 85 -13.50 30.81 1.84
CA TYR A 85 -14.22 30.19 0.73
C TYR A 85 -14.58 28.73 0.96
N GLY A 86 -14.37 28.20 2.18
CA GLY A 86 -14.67 26.82 2.55
C GLY A 86 -15.96 26.66 3.36
N SER A 87 -16.39 25.42 3.56
CA SER A 87 -17.49 25.06 4.46
C SER A 87 -16.92 24.76 5.85
N TYR A 88 -17.15 25.67 6.82
CA TYR A 88 -16.48 25.64 8.14
C TYR A 88 -17.44 25.48 9.30
N GLU A 89 -18.61 24.94 9.06
CA GLU A 89 -19.62 24.76 10.10
C GLU A 89 -19.11 23.95 11.30
N ASN A 90 -18.07 23.15 11.08
CA ASN A 90 -17.49 22.29 12.11
C ASN A 90 -16.23 22.87 12.77
N PHE A 91 -15.81 24.08 12.43
CA PHE A 91 -14.62 24.73 12.97
C PHE A 91 -14.85 26.19 13.27
N GLU A 92 -14.18 26.69 14.30
CA GLU A 92 -14.15 28.12 14.62
C GLU A 92 -12.73 28.59 14.92
N GLY A 93 -12.50 29.88 14.77
CA GLY A 93 -11.24 30.50 15.12
C GLY A 93 -10.36 30.87 13.93
N GLY A 94 -9.06 30.76 14.11
CA GLY A 94 -8.01 31.19 13.18
C GLY A 94 -6.99 32.10 13.87
N ALA A 95 -6.07 32.70 13.08
CA ALA A 95 -5.00 33.55 13.62
C ALA A 95 -5.52 34.75 14.44
N SER A 96 -6.62 35.35 14.02
CA SER A 96 -7.26 36.47 14.71
C SER A 96 -7.90 36.09 16.05
N ALA A 97 -8.36 34.85 16.19
CA ALA A 97 -8.95 34.29 17.41
C ALA A 97 -7.91 33.63 18.33
N GLY A 98 -6.68 33.41 17.85
CA GLY A 98 -5.59 32.80 18.59
C GLY A 98 -5.70 31.26 18.69
N GLN A 99 -6.68 30.63 18.03
CA GLN A 99 -6.85 29.19 17.95
C GLN A 99 -7.79 28.80 16.82
N ILE A 100 -7.62 27.55 16.32
CA ILE A 100 -8.62 26.85 15.50
C ILE A 100 -9.17 25.72 16.36
N THR A 101 -10.48 25.64 16.54
CA THR A 101 -11.16 24.66 17.37
C THR A 101 -12.11 23.82 16.54
N CYS A 102 -12.05 22.49 16.67
CA CYS A 102 -13.03 21.58 16.11
C CYS A 102 -14.32 21.65 16.94
N LEU A 103 -15.49 21.77 16.31
CA LEU A 103 -16.79 21.86 16.95
C LEU A 103 -17.57 20.56 16.93
N VAL A 104 -17.25 19.65 16.01
CA VAL A 104 -17.98 18.42 15.77
C VAL A 104 -17.01 17.25 15.57
N ASP A 105 -17.25 16.15 16.29
CA ASP A 105 -16.48 14.91 16.11
C ASP A 105 -16.51 14.45 14.65
N GLY A 106 -15.35 14.07 14.10
CA GLY A 106 -15.29 13.58 12.73
C GLY A 106 -13.89 13.44 12.17
N SER A 107 -13.83 12.98 10.93
CA SER A 107 -12.61 12.88 10.16
C SER A 107 -12.54 14.00 9.14
N TYR A 108 -11.41 14.71 9.10
CA TYR A 108 -11.26 15.92 8.31
C TYR A 108 -10.00 15.91 7.46
N ASP A 109 -10.10 16.52 6.26
CA ASP A 109 -8.97 16.82 5.39
C ASP A 109 -8.56 18.28 5.56
N PHE A 110 -7.25 18.53 5.68
CA PHE A 110 -6.69 19.87 5.75
C PHE A 110 -5.89 20.18 4.49
N TYR A 111 -6.20 21.30 3.85
CA TYR A 111 -5.43 21.87 2.74
C TYR A 111 -4.76 23.14 3.22
N ILE A 112 -3.46 23.04 3.49
CA ILE A 112 -2.64 24.13 4.05
C ILE A 112 -2.00 24.86 2.88
N LYS A 113 -2.20 26.16 2.77
CA LYS A 113 -1.70 27.03 1.71
C LYS A 113 -0.75 28.05 2.31
N LEU A 114 0.52 27.96 1.97
CA LEU A 114 1.59 28.75 2.55
C LEU A 114 2.17 29.74 1.54
N LYS A 115 2.19 31.02 1.93
CA LYS A 115 2.87 32.11 1.25
C LYS A 115 3.14 33.19 2.26
N GLN A 116 4.31 33.77 2.25
CA GLN A 116 4.69 34.84 3.18
C GLN A 116 3.55 35.86 3.37
N ASP A 117 3.11 36.05 4.61
CA ASP A 117 2.02 36.97 5.05
C ASP A 117 0.61 36.64 4.49
N ASP A 118 0.38 35.45 3.95
CA ASP A 118 -0.90 35.04 3.37
C ASP A 118 -1.14 33.51 3.52
N ASP A 119 -0.90 32.98 4.72
CA ASP A 119 -1.08 31.58 5.04
C ASP A 119 -2.55 31.29 5.38
N LEU A 120 -3.13 30.31 4.73
CA LEU A 120 -4.52 29.88 4.93
C LEU A 120 -4.63 28.37 5.09
N VAL A 121 -5.65 27.90 5.80
CA VAL A 121 -6.05 26.51 5.82
C VAL A 121 -7.50 26.35 5.36
N TYR A 122 -7.73 25.46 4.41
CA TYR A 122 -9.04 24.94 4.08
C TYR A 122 -9.23 23.63 4.82
N ILE A 123 -10.35 23.45 5.53
CA ILE A 123 -10.68 22.23 6.26
C ILE A 123 -12.03 21.74 5.74
N GLY A 124 -12.11 20.49 5.33
CA GLY A 124 -13.34 19.87 4.86
C GLY A 124 -13.54 18.49 5.47
N PRO A 125 -14.78 17.95 5.43
CA PRO A 125 -15.00 16.57 5.82
C PRO A 125 -14.14 15.65 4.95
N ALA A 126 -13.47 14.68 5.57
CA ALA A 126 -12.69 13.71 4.83
C ALA A 126 -13.59 12.86 3.93
N GLN A 127 -13.23 12.73 2.67
CA GLN A 127 -14.10 12.13 1.66
C GLN A 127 -14.26 10.61 1.79
N SER A 128 -13.40 9.93 2.49
CA SER A 128 -13.61 8.54 2.92
C SER A 128 -12.53 8.06 3.88
N CYS A 129 -12.76 8.19 5.16
CA CYS A 129 -12.03 7.45 6.18
C CYS A 129 -12.80 6.17 6.55
N GLY A 130 -13.49 5.59 5.59
CA GLY A 130 -14.53 4.59 5.77
C GLY A 130 -14.15 3.42 6.67
N GLU A 131 -15.13 2.92 7.43
CA GLU A 131 -15.03 1.62 8.08
C GLU A 131 -14.73 0.56 7.02
N VAL A 132 -13.66 -0.18 7.22
CA VAL A 132 -13.32 -1.29 6.32
C VAL A 132 -14.22 -2.47 6.73
N PRO A 133 -15.10 -2.97 5.83
CA PRO A 133 -16.00 -4.06 6.18
C PRO A 133 -15.20 -5.30 6.63
N GLY A 134 -15.72 -6.02 7.65
CA GLY A 134 -15.16 -7.29 8.09
C GLY A 134 -15.39 -8.38 7.04
N TYR A 135 -14.37 -9.15 6.71
CA TYR A 135 -14.45 -10.27 5.78
C TYR A 135 -14.37 -11.60 6.52
N GLY A 136 -15.14 -12.58 6.08
CA GLY A 136 -15.16 -13.91 6.69
C GLY A 136 -14.00 -14.82 6.28
N ASN A 137 -13.27 -14.47 5.22
CA ASN A 137 -12.14 -15.25 4.73
C ASN A 137 -11.15 -14.32 4.00
N ALA A 138 -9.86 -14.46 4.30
CA ALA A 138 -8.79 -13.64 3.75
C ALA A 138 -8.20 -14.18 2.42
N ALA A 139 -8.88 -15.14 1.79
CA ALA A 139 -8.63 -15.60 0.42
C ALA A 139 -9.89 -15.35 -0.42
N PRO A 140 -10.06 -14.17 -1.01
CA PRO A 140 -11.30 -13.79 -1.69
C PRO A 140 -11.60 -14.68 -2.90
N GLU A 141 -12.88 -15.03 -3.08
CA GLU A 141 -13.34 -15.81 -4.22
C GLU A 141 -13.34 -14.98 -5.49
N ARG A 142 -13.01 -15.62 -6.61
CA ARG A 142 -13.01 -14.99 -7.94
C ARG A 142 -12.34 -13.61 -7.93
N CYS A 143 -11.23 -13.50 -7.19
CA CYS A 143 -10.49 -12.26 -6.99
C CYS A 143 -9.94 -11.74 -8.33
N THR A 144 -10.31 -10.53 -8.70
CA THR A 144 -9.81 -9.84 -9.91
C THR A 144 -8.59 -8.97 -9.60
N ASP A 145 -8.21 -8.84 -8.34
CA ASP A 145 -7.19 -7.91 -7.86
C ASP A 145 -5.81 -8.23 -8.45
N VAL A 146 -5.09 -7.18 -8.82
CA VAL A 146 -3.68 -7.22 -9.18
C VAL A 146 -2.89 -6.60 -8.04
N MET A 147 -1.99 -7.39 -7.46
CA MET A 147 -1.15 -6.97 -6.34
C MET A 147 0.10 -6.23 -6.83
N PHE A 148 0.61 -5.32 -6.04
CA PHE A 148 1.84 -4.58 -6.28
C PHE A 148 2.72 -4.58 -5.04
N GLN A 149 3.94 -5.10 -5.16
CA GLN A 149 4.96 -4.91 -4.14
C GLN A 149 5.59 -3.53 -4.31
N CYS A 150 5.25 -2.59 -3.41
CA CYS A 150 5.59 -1.18 -3.51
C CYS A 150 6.98 -0.84 -2.95
N PHE A 151 7.89 -1.78 -2.93
CA PHE A 151 9.26 -1.59 -2.45
C PHE A 151 10.20 -2.66 -3.01
N TYR A 152 11.50 -2.41 -2.87
CA TYR A 152 12.57 -3.41 -2.99
C TYR A 152 13.50 -3.24 -1.78
N TRP A 153 14.43 -4.17 -1.58
CA TRP A 153 15.33 -4.12 -0.42
C TRP A 153 15.87 -2.73 -0.22
N ASP A 154 16.33 -2.12 0.65
CA ASP A 154 16.90 -0.77 0.82
C ASP A 154 16.25 0.40 0.02
N SER A 155 15.07 0.24 -0.57
CA SER A 155 14.47 1.33 -1.38
C SER A 155 14.11 2.60 -0.58
N TYR A 156 14.19 2.53 0.75
CA TYR A 156 14.18 3.71 1.61
C TYR A 156 15.46 4.58 1.46
N LYS A 157 16.52 4.07 0.80
CA LYS A 157 17.78 4.79 0.51
C LYS A 157 17.92 5.20 -0.94
N ASP A 158 17.04 4.77 -1.83
CA ASP A 158 17.18 4.86 -3.29
C ASP A 158 18.42 4.11 -3.85
N GLN A 159 18.16 2.95 -4.40
CA GLN A 159 19.17 2.07 -4.99
C GLN A 159 19.07 2.03 -6.53
N GLY A 160 18.70 3.15 -7.16
CA GLY A 160 18.67 3.31 -8.62
C GLY A 160 17.31 3.04 -9.29
N TYR A 161 16.29 2.60 -8.52
CA TYR A 161 14.91 2.45 -9.02
C TYR A 161 13.93 3.43 -8.38
N GLY A 162 14.44 4.33 -7.56
CA GLY A 162 13.67 5.32 -6.82
C GLY A 162 13.53 4.99 -5.34
N ASN A 163 13.26 6.02 -4.58
CA ASN A 163 13.02 5.95 -3.15
C ASN A 163 11.54 5.70 -2.88
N THR A 164 11.21 4.69 -2.06
CA THR A 164 9.83 4.32 -1.74
C THR A 164 9.42 4.68 -0.30
N LYS A 165 10.08 5.65 0.33
CA LYS A 165 9.61 6.23 1.59
C LYS A 165 8.18 6.76 1.43
N TRP A 166 7.40 6.67 2.49
CA TRP A 166 6.00 7.09 2.47
C TRP A 166 5.82 8.50 1.90
N LYS A 167 6.60 9.45 2.42
CA LYS A 167 6.58 10.85 1.97
C LYS A 167 7.02 11.01 0.51
N THR A 168 8.04 10.28 0.06
CA THR A 168 8.52 10.35 -1.33
C THR A 168 7.47 9.85 -2.32
N LEU A 169 6.77 8.75 -2.01
CA LEU A 169 5.67 8.24 -2.85
C LEU A 169 4.53 9.25 -2.97
N LEU A 170 4.21 9.96 -1.88
CA LEU A 170 3.19 11.00 -1.87
C LEU A 170 3.62 12.22 -2.71
N GLU A 171 4.80 12.78 -2.44
CA GLU A 171 5.26 14.03 -3.07
C GLU A 171 5.60 13.88 -4.56
N SER A 172 5.94 12.68 -5.00
CA SER A 172 6.22 12.39 -6.42
C SER A 172 4.98 12.06 -7.27
N GLY A 173 3.80 11.96 -6.67
CA GLY A 173 2.57 11.52 -7.34
C GLY A 173 2.53 10.02 -7.66
N GLN A 174 3.51 9.25 -7.19
CA GLN A 174 3.54 7.79 -7.42
C GLN A 174 2.42 7.08 -6.66
N ALA A 175 2.05 7.56 -5.46
CA ALA A 175 0.96 6.98 -4.69
C ALA A 175 -0.36 6.97 -5.47
N GLU A 176 -0.70 8.06 -6.15
CA GLU A 176 -1.88 8.17 -7.00
C GLU A 176 -1.77 7.26 -8.24
N GLU A 177 -0.62 7.24 -8.92
CA GLU A 177 -0.41 6.36 -10.08
C GLU A 177 -0.57 4.90 -9.66
N ILE A 178 0.06 4.48 -8.57
CA ILE A 178 -0.01 3.12 -8.05
C ILE A 178 -1.45 2.76 -7.68
N GLY A 179 -2.15 3.62 -6.93
CA GLY A 179 -3.54 3.39 -6.53
C GLY A 179 -4.51 3.22 -7.69
N LYS A 180 -4.27 3.93 -8.83
CA LYS A 180 -5.08 3.79 -10.05
C LYS A 180 -4.86 2.47 -10.79
N TRP A 181 -3.66 1.91 -10.72
CA TRP A 181 -3.28 0.74 -11.52
C TRP A 181 -3.36 -0.58 -10.77
N PHE A 182 -3.24 -0.57 -9.45
CA PHE A 182 -3.20 -1.79 -8.63
C PHE A 182 -4.34 -1.82 -7.61
N ASP A 183 -4.76 -3.03 -7.27
CA ASP A 183 -5.88 -3.26 -6.37
C ASP A 183 -5.41 -3.56 -4.94
N LEU A 184 -4.24 -4.21 -4.82
CA LEU A 184 -3.59 -4.54 -3.56
C LEU A 184 -2.18 -3.96 -3.58
N VAL A 185 -1.83 -3.09 -2.64
CA VAL A 185 -0.51 -2.46 -2.55
C VAL A 185 0.19 -2.96 -1.29
N TRP A 186 1.19 -3.83 -1.48
CA TRP A 186 2.00 -4.37 -0.40
C TRP A 186 3.11 -3.39 -0.05
N LEU A 187 3.03 -2.85 1.17
CA LEU A 187 4.02 -1.96 1.78
C LEU A 187 5.00 -2.77 2.64
N PRO A 188 6.28 -2.33 2.76
CA PRO A 188 7.27 -3.00 3.62
C PRO A 188 6.87 -2.97 5.09
N PRO A 189 7.57 -3.74 5.97
CA PRO A 189 7.30 -3.75 7.39
C PRO A 189 7.32 -2.34 7.96
N MET A 190 6.22 -1.93 8.58
CA MET A 190 5.99 -0.56 9.01
C MET A 190 6.32 -0.29 10.46
N SER A 191 6.50 -1.35 11.26
CA SER A 191 6.80 -1.24 12.69
C SER A 191 8.24 -0.77 12.95
N LYS A 192 8.47 -0.15 14.11
CA LYS A 192 9.80 0.24 14.55
C LYS A 192 10.73 -0.99 14.67
N SER A 193 11.88 -0.90 14.00
CA SER A 193 12.84 -1.99 13.82
C SER A 193 14.27 -1.54 14.18
N THR A 194 15.19 -2.47 14.40
CA THR A 194 16.63 -2.20 14.51
C THR A 194 17.28 -1.98 13.17
N GLY A 195 16.76 -2.57 12.10
CA GLY A 195 17.27 -2.43 10.73
C GLY A 195 16.35 -1.61 9.87
N GLY A 196 16.92 -0.89 8.89
CA GLY A 196 16.20 0.02 8.00
C GLY A 196 15.14 -0.64 7.12
N THR A 197 15.28 -1.93 6.84
CA THR A 197 14.32 -2.70 6.03
C THR A 197 13.01 -3.03 6.77
N GLY A 198 13.04 -3.08 8.12
CA GLY A 198 11.87 -3.34 8.96
C GLY A 198 11.73 -4.78 9.45
N TYR A 199 12.52 -5.74 8.95
CA TYR A 199 12.38 -7.17 9.25
C TYR A 199 12.96 -7.60 10.62
N HIS A 200 13.41 -6.68 11.44
CA HIS A 200 13.83 -6.92 12.83
C HIS A 200 13.03 -6.02 13.78
N PRO A 201 11.73 -6.27 13.97
CA PRO A 201 10.86 -5.40 14.75
C PRO A 201 11.26 -5.37 16.23
N ILE A 202 11.18 -4.18 16.83
CA ILE A 202 11.38 -3.95 18.27
C ILE A 202 10.07 -3.56 18.93
N ARG A 203 9.27 -2.74 18.23
CA ARG A 203 8.03 -2.18 18.78
C ARG A 203 6.95 -2.15 17.73
N TYR A 204 6.01 -3.10 17.81
CA TYR A 204 4.90 -3.24 16.88
C TYR A 204 3.92 -2.05 16.94
N GLY A 205 3.68 -1.50 18.12
CA GLY A 205 2.78 -0.35 18.31
C GLY A 205 3.37 1.02 17.91
N SER A 206 4.58 1.06 17.33
CA SER A 206 5.21 2.26 16.80
C SER A 206 5.40 2.12 15.29
N LEU A 207 4.81 3.03 14.50
CA LEU A 207 4.90 3.04 13.04
C LEU A 207 5.90 4.08 12.50
N ASP A 208 6.78 4.59 13.38
CA ASP A 208 7.90 5.44 12.98
C ASP A 208 9.10 4.55 12.66
N SER A 209 9.41 4.44 11.38
CA SER A 209 10.45 3.57 10.82
C SER A 209 11.35 4.34 9.83
N ASP A 210 12.34 3.66 9.26
CA ASP A 210 13.16 4.26 8.20
C ASP A 210 12.38 4.54 6.90
N TRP A 211 11.22 3.92 6.73
CA TRP A 211 10.30 4.20 5.62
C TRP A 211 9.52 5.50 5.79
N GLY A 212 9.36 5.98 7.02
CA GLY A 212 8.68 7.23 7.32
C GLY A 212 8.00 7.23 8.69
N THR A 213 7.28 8.31 8.99
CA THR A 213 6.50 8.48 10.22
C THR A 213 5.12 7.84 10.11
N LYS A 214 4.46 7.58 11.27
CA LYS A 214 3.05 7.17 11.31
C LYS A 214 2.17 8.13 10.49
N GLY A 215 2.40 9.45 10.61
CA GLY A 215 1.64 10.45 9.88
C GLY A 215 1.76 10.30 8.36
N SER A 216 2.99 10.19 7.83
CA SER A 216 3.18 9.98 6.39
C SER A 216 2.65 8.63 5.90
N LEU A 217 2.71 7.57 6.72
CA LEU A 217 2.09 6.29 6.40
C LEU A 217 0.56 6.41 6.30
N THR A 218 -0.09 7.05 7.27
CA THR A 218 -1.54 7.26 7.25
C THR A 218 -1.97 8.04 6.01
N GLN A 219 -1.22 9.07 5.63
CA GLN A 219 -1.47 9.83 4.40
C GLN A 219 -1.31 8.97 3.14
N LEU A 220 -0.30 8.10 3.09
CA LEU A 220 -0.09 7.18 1.98
C LEU A 220 -1.25 6.18 1.85
N ILE A 221 -1.66 5.55 2.96
CA ILE A 221 -2.80 4.62 2.99
C ILE A 221 -4.06 5.30 2.45
N TYR A 222 -4.36 6.50 2.96
CA TYR A 222 -5.51 7.27 2.49
C TYR A 222 -5.44 7.58 1.00
N THR A 223 -4.29 8.04 0.49
CA THR A 223 -4.10 8.34 -0.93
C THR A 223 -4.31 7.12 -1.81
N LEU A 224 -3.82 5.96 -1.37
CA LEU A 224 -4.02 4.69 -2.08
C LEU A 224 -5.52 4.31 -2.10
N HIS A 225 -6.22 4.41 -0.97
CA HIS A 225 -7.66 4.17 -0.88
C HIS A 225 -8.48 5.10 -1.79
N LEU A 226 -8.19 6.40 -1.79
CA LEU A 226 -8.85 7.37 -2.68
C LEU A 226 -8.73 7.01 -4.16
N ASN A 227 -7.62 6.37 -4.55
CA ASN A 227 -7.37 5.92 -5.91
C ASN A 227 -7.81 4.46 -6.15
N GLY A 228 -8.51 3.84 -5.17
CA GLY A 228 -9.18 2.55 -5.29
C GLY A 228 -8.33 1.34 -4.97
N ALA A 229 -7.13 1.50 -4.46
CA ALA A 229 -6.31 0.40 -3.97
C ALA A 229 -6.61 0.07 -2.51
N LYS A 230 -6.38 -1.17 -2.13
CA LYS A 230 -6.33 -1.69 -0.76
C LYS A 230 -4.88 -1.83 -0.34
N VAL A 231 -4.58 -1.65 0.94
CA VAL A 231 -3.21 -1.68 1.46
C VAL A 231 -2.93 -2.99 2.19
N VAL A 232 -1.84 -3.65 1.82
CA VAL A 232 -1.34 -4.90 2.43
C VAL A 232 -0.11 -4.57 3.27
N ALA A 233 -0.18 -4.82 4.58
CA ALA A 233 0.94 -4.66 5.49
C ALA A 233 1.84 -5.89 5.50
N ASP A 234 3.15 -5.69 5.54
CA ASP A 234 4.10 -6.76 5.82
C ASP A 234 4.14 -7.03 7.34
N ILE A 235 3.81 -8.26 7.72
CA ILE A 235 3.60 -8.68 9.11
C ILE A 235 4.72 -9.63 9.55
N VAL A 236 5.69 -9.08 10.27
CA VAL A 236 6.84 -9.82 10.81
C VAL A 236 6.53 -10.22 12.24
N ILE A 237 5.91 -11.38 12.40
CA ILE A 237 5.49 -11.88 13.73
C ILE A 237 6.17 -13.19 14.14
N ASN A 238 6.97 -13.79 13.26
CA ASN A 238 7.79 -14.95 13.65
C ASN A 238 8.75 -14.58 14.78
N HIS A 239 9.43 -13.44 14.66
CA HIS A 239 10.53 -13.06 15.52
C HIS A 239 10.52 -11.56 15.83
N ALA A 240 11.32 -11.17 16.83
CA ALA A 240 11.59 -9.77 17.17
C ALA A 240 12.99 -9.60 17.78
N GLU A 241 13.49 -8.37 17.69
CA GLU A 241 14.69 -7.99 18.43
C GLU A 241 14.36 -7.47 19.83
N GLY A 242 15.27 -7.67 20.76
CA GLY A 242 15.20 -7.00 22.04
C GLY A 242 15.39 -5.49 21.91
N SER A 243 14.68 -4.74 22.70
CA SER A 243 14.83 -3.27 22.76
C SER A 243 16.15 -2.84 23.42
N SER A 244 16.74 -3.73 24.23
CA SER A 244 18.04 -3.58 24.85
C SER A 244 18.62 -4.97 25.14
N GLY A 245 19.63 -5.36 24.39
CA GLY A 245 20.17 -6.72 24.44
C GLY A 245 19.17 -7.79 23.99
N TRP A 246 19.43 -9.06 24.34
CA TRP A 246 18.72 -10.22 23.81
C TRP A 246 17.36 -10.53 24.45
N CYS A 247 17.16 -10.18 25.72
CA CYS A 247 16.00 -10.62 26.49
C CYS A 247 15.16 -9.50 27.11
N THR A 248 15.43 -8.25 26.76
CA THR A 248 14.62 -7.10 27.19
C THR A 248 13.75 -6.61 26.02
N PHE A 249 12.45 -6.81 26.12
CA PHE A 249 11.51 -6.43 25.06
C PHE A 249 10.80 -5.12 25.38
N ALA A 250 10.47 -4.35 24.34
CA ALA A 250 9.71 -3.14 24.51
C ALA A 250 8.24 -3.46 24.86
N LYS A 251 7.66 -2.63 25.72
CA LYS A 251 6.20 -2.64 25.94
C LYS A 251 5.48 -2.35 24.63
N GLN A 252 4.48 -3.14 24.32
CA GLN A 252 3.62 -2.99 23.14
C GLN A 252 2.31 -2.32 23.56
N ASN A 253 1.86 -1.30 22.81
CA ASN A 253 0.62 -0.60 23.09
C ASN A 253 -0.16 -0.41 21.79
N PHE A 254 -1.39 -0.91 21.77
CA PHE A 254 -2.29 -0.87 20.62
C PHE A 254 -3.60 -0.12 20.96
N GLY A 255 -3.48 0.93 21.77
CA GLY A 255 -4.63 1.75 22.16
C GLY A 255 -5.70 0.93 22.91
N THR A 256 -6.93 1.00 22.43
CA THR A 256 -8.09 0.29 23.02
C THR A 256 -8.00 -1.23 22.89
N TYR A 257 -7.13 -1.77 22.04
CA TYR A 257 -6.97 -3.22 21.83
C TYR A 257 -6.05 -3.87 22.87
N GLY A 258 -5.34 -3.11 23.68
CA GLY A 258 -4.56 -3.61 24.79
C GLY A 258 -3.11 -3.14 24.83
N SER A 259 -2.49 -3.43 25.95
CA SER A 259 -1.09 -3.14 26.23
C SER A 259 -0.42 -4.39 26.80
N PHE A 260 0.76 -4.74 26.29
CA PHE A 260 1.46 -5.99 26.59
C PHE A 260 2.90 -5.70 27.00
N GLU A 261 3.43 -6.49 27.93
CA GLU A 261 4.81 -6.40 28.41
C GLU A 261 5.53 -7.73 28.14
N PRO A 262 6.01 -7.96 26.91
CA PRO A 262 6.68 -9.20 26.54
C PRO A 262 7.91 -9.46 27.39
N THR A 263 8.13 -10.73 27.71
CA THR A 263 9.29 -11.21 28.47
C THR A 263 9.99 -12.34 27.72
N ALA A 264 11.19 -12.71 28.17
CA ALA A 264 11.91 -13.85 27.60
C ALA A 264 11.14 -15.19 27.73
N ALA A 265 10.16 -15.28 28.63
CA ALA A 265 9.31 -16.46 28.76
C ALA A 265 8.32 -16.62 27.59
N TRP A 266 8.16 -15.59 26.73
CA TRP A 266 7.34 -15.63 25.52
C TRP A 266 8.12 -16.10 24.30
N ILE A 267 9.43 -16.31 24.46
CA ILE A 267 10.35 -16.75 23.41
C ILE A 267 10.47 -18.26 23.44
N CYS A 268 10.49 -18.90 22.27
CA CYS A 268 10.69 -20.33 22.11
C CYS A 268 11.97 -20.78 22.83
N LYS A 269 11.91 -21.86 23.61
CA LYS A 269 13.09 -22.35 24.33
C LYS A 269 14.19 -22.91 23.43
N THR A 270 13.87 -23.17 22.18
CA THR A 270 14.80 -23.58 21.13
C THR A 270 15.55 -22.42 20.48
N ASP A 271 15.17 -21.18 20.81
CA ASP A 271 15.82 -19.95 20.32
C ASP A 271 17.31 -19.91 20.71
N GLU A 272 18.14 -19.41 19.81
CA GLU A 272 19.60 -19.30 20.03
C GLU A 272 19.97 -18.42 21.20
N MET A 273 19.08 -17.59 21.75
CA MET A 273 19.30 -16.85 22.99
C MET A 273 19.74 -17.79 24.15
N ASN A 274 19.26 -19.03 24.13
CA ASN A 274 19.63 -20.01 25.16
C ASN A 274 21.01 -20.66 24.94
N SER A 275 21.54 -20.66 23.73
CA SER A 275 22.74 -21.38 23.32
C SER A 275 23.89 -20.50 22.87
N ASP A 276 23.61 -19.27 22.36
CA ASP A 276 24.66 -18.37 21.87
C ASP A 276 25.38 -17.67 23.05
N PRO A 277 26.72 -17.81 23.16
CA PRO A 277 27.49 -17.13 24.22
C PRO A 277 27.35 -15.60 24.21
N SER A 278 27.03 -14.97 23.04
CA SER A 278 26.86 -13.52 22.95
C SER A 278 25.58 -13.03 23.64
N ALA A 279 24.65 -13.91 23.95
CA ALA A 279 23.45 -13.58 24.73
C ALA A 279 23.77 -13.24 26.19
N GLY A 280 24.95 -13.65 26.70
CA GLY A 280 25.44 -13.30 28.03
C GLY A 280 24.45 -13.69 29.14
N ASP A 281 24.04 -12.70 29.96
CA ASP A 281 23.07 -12.90 31.04
C ASP A 281 21.66 -13.30 30.58
N CYS A 282 21.38 -13.27 29.28
CA CYS A 282 20.11 -13.71 28.72
C CYS A 282 20.05 -15.22 28.44
N GLN A 283 21.19 -15.93 28.46
CA GLN A 283 21.20 -17.37 28.24
C GLN A 283 20.29 -18.11 29.23
N GLY A 284 19.53 -19.07 28.72
CA GLY A 284 18.59 -19.87 29.51
C GLY A 284 17.30 -19.14 29.93
N LYS A 285 17.08 -17.91 29.50
CA LYS A 285 15.87 -17.15 29.85
C LYS A 285 14.70 -17.35 28.87
N ALA A 286 14.94 -17.86 27.66
CA ALA A 286 13.87 -18.28 26.79
C ALA A 286 13.25 -19.58 27.34
N THR A 287 12.03 -19.49 27.87
CA THR A 287 11.35 -20.60 28.56
C THR A 287 9.98 -20.92 27.99
N GLY A 288 9.64 -20.42 26.82
CA GLY A 288 8.46 -20.79 26.05
C GLY A 288 8.42 -22.27 25.68
N ALA A 289 7.46 -22.67 24.90
CA ALA A 289 7.43 -24.03 24.33
C ALA A 289 8.58 -24.23 23.33
N ASN A 290 8.71 -25.43 22.78
CA ASN A 290 9.51 -25.60 21.56
C ASN A 290 8.83 -24.83 20.43
N ASP A 291 9.66 -24.37 19.50
CA ASP A 291 9.20 -23.86 18.23
C ASP A 291 8.24 -24.87 17.57
N ASP A 292 7.12 -24.37 17.05
CA ASP A 292 6.10 -25.17 16.39
C ASP A 292 6.14 -25.05 14.85
N GLY A 293 7.18 -24.40 14.30
CA GLY A 293 7.40 -24.21 12.89
C GLY A 293 7.80 -25.47 12.13
N TYR A 294 8.25 -25.31 10.91
CA TYR A 294 8.42 -26.40 9.95
C TYR A 294 9.88 -26.76 9.68
N GLY A 295 10.27 -27.96 10.08
CA GLY A 295 11.58 -28.52 9.77
C GLY A 295 12.75 -27.76 10.39
N SER A 296 13.87 -27.69 9.66
CA SER A 296 15.08 -26.99 10.11
C SER A 296 14.98 -25.46 9.98
N GLU A 297 13.96 -24.95 9.34
CA GLU A 297 13.72 -23.51 9.16
C GLU A 297 12.75 -22.95 10.22
N ALA A 298 12.32 -23.76 11.18
CA ALA A 298 11.49 -23.31 12.29
C ALA A 298 12.16 -22.19 13.10
N ASN A 299 13.45 -22.35 13.42
CA ASN A 299 14.22 -21.35 14.17
C ASN A 299 14.86 -20.33 13.23
N TYR A 300 14.56 -19.04 13.45
CA TYR A 300 15.20 -17.91 12.78
C TYR A 300 16.35 -17.35 13.63
N ALA A 301 17.55 -17.90 13.45
CA ALA A 301 18.72 -17.64 14.30
C ALA A 301 19.28 -16.20 14.30
N ALA A 302 18.60 -15.21 13.73
CA ALA A 302 19.02 -13.81 13.70
C ALA A 302 18.23 -12.90 14.65
N ALA A 303 17.13 -13.40 15.22
CA ALA A 303 16.25 -12.64 16.13
C ALA A 303 15.52 -13.59 17.07
N ARG A 304 14.71 -13.09 17.99
CA ARG A 304 14.05 -13.90 19.03
C ARG A 304 12.72 -14.44 18.56
N ASP A 305 12.59 -15.77 18.45
CA ASP A 305 11.41 -16.46 17.95
C ASP A 305 10.28 -16.47 18.99
N TRP A 306 9.13 -15.90 18.61
CA TRP A 306 7.94 -15.89 19.46
C TRP A 306 7.31 -17.27 19.59
N ASP A 307 6.98 -17.67 20.82
CA ASP A 307 6.19 -18.87 21.10
C ASP A 307 4.71 -18.63 20.76
N HIS A 308 4.28 -18.92 19.54
CA HIS A 308 2.90 -18.79 19.09
C HIS A 308 1.92 -19.78 19.77
N THR A 309 2.41 -20.78 20.51
CA THR A 309 1.56 -21.64 21.35
C THR A 309 1.15 -20.94 22.64
N ASN A 310 1.86 -19.88 23.04
CA ASN A 310 1.54 -19.06 24.20
C ASN A 310 0.34 -18.14 23.92
N ASN A 311 -0.69 -18.19 24.79
CA ASN A 311 -1.88 -17.36 24.66
C ASN A 311 -1.59 -15.85 24.69
N GLU A 312 -0.65 -15.42 25.55
CA GLU A 312 -0.29 -13.99 25.68
C GLU A 312 0.34 -13.46 24.39
N VAL A 313 1.17 -14.26 23.72
CA VAL A 313 1.75 -13.94 22.41
C VAL A 313 0.65 -13.82 21.37
N ARG A 314 -0.26 -14.80 21.31
CA ARG A 314 -1.39 -14.74 20.36
C ARG A 314 -2.30 -13.56 20.61
N ASP A 315 -2.61 -13.26 21.86
CA ASP A 315 -3.47 -12.13 22.23
C ASP A 315 -2.81 -10.79 21.86
N MET A 316 -1.50 -10.68 22.05
CA MET A 316 -0.72 -9.52 21.62
C MET A 316 -0.81 -9.33 20.09
N PHE A 317 -0.61 -10.38 19.30
CA PHE A 317 -0.67 -10.26 17.84
C PHE A 317 -2.10 -10.07 17.31
N LYS A 318 -3.11 -10.67 17.93
CA LYS A 318 -4.50 -10.36 17.62
C LYS A 318 -4.84 -8.89 17.88
N ALA A 319 -4.34 -8.33 18.99
CA ALA A 319 -4.51 -6.91 19.30
C ALA A 319 -3.79 -6.01 18.28
N TYR A 320 -2.56 -6.34 17.93
CA TYR A 320 -1.77 -5.64 16.91
C TYR A 320 -2.50 -5.62 15.55
N LEU A 321 -2.95 -6.77 15.08
CA LEU A 321 -3.60 -6.89 13.77
C LEU A 321 -4.98 -6.19 13.74
N LYS A 322 -5.77 -6.28 14.84
CA LYS A 322 -6.99 -5.50 14.97
C LYS A 322 -6.74 -4.00 14.94
N TRP A 323 -5.69 -3.54 15.62
CA TRP A 323 -5.29 -2.14 15.60
C TRP A 323 -4.87 -1.69 14.20
N LEU A 324 -4.04 -2.47 13.50
CA LEU A 324 -3.68 -2.18 12.10
C LEU A 324 -4.93 -2.11 11.20
N ARG A 325 -5.86 -3.05 11.38
CA ARG A 325 -7.08 -3.13 10.58
C ARG A 325 -7.99 -1.93 10.84
N ASN A 326 -8.28 -1.65 12.10
CA ASN A 326 -9.36 -0.73 12.46
C ASN A 326 -8.90 0.72 12.60
N ASP A 327 -7.69 0.96 13.16
CA ASP A 327 -7.20 2.32 13.41
C ASP A 327 -6.28 2.80 12.27
N ILE A 328 -5.40 1.93 11.78
CA ILE A 328 -4.45 2.27 10.71
C ILE A 328 -5.08 2.09 9.33
N LYS A 329 -6.19 1.34 9.23
CA LYS A 329 -6.95 1.09 7.99
C LYS A 329 -6.21 0.18 6.98
N ILE A 330 -5.51 -0.81 7.46
CA ILE A 330 -4.89 -1.85 6.64
C ILE A 330 -5.96 -2.85 6.17
N ASP A 331 -5.92 -3.25 4.91
CA ASP A 331 -6.89 -4.14 4.27
C ASP A 331 -6.42 -5.57 4.14
N GLY A 332 -5.11 -5.80 4.13
CA GLY A 332 -4.51 -7.11 3.92
C GLY A 332 -3.20 -7.29 4.68
N TYR A 333 -2.76 -8.53 4.77
CA TYR A 333 -1.50 -8.91 5.40
C TYR A 333 -0.64 -9.76 4.48
N ARG A 334 0.66 -9.50 4.46
CA ARG A 334 1.67 -10.45 4.01
C ARG A 334 2.40 -10.96 5.25
N TYR A 335 2.25 -12.22 5.57
CA TYR A 335 2.95 -12.83 6.68
C TYR A 335 4.35 -13.24 6.26
N ASP A 336 5.33 -12.69 6.98
CA ASP A 336 6.75 -12.95 6.82
C ASP A 336 7.15 -14.28 7.44
N TYR A 337 8.11 -14.96 6.82
CA TYR A 337 8.78 -16.15 7.36
C TYR A 337 7.83 -17.21 7.94
N CYS A 338 6.81 -17.62 7.17
CA CYS A 338 5.74 -18.52 7.64
C CYS A 338 6.20 -19.97 7.94
N LYS A 339 7.43 -20.33 7.67
CA LYS A 339 8.03 -21.58 8.11
C LYS A 339 8.43 -21.59 9.59
N GLY A 340 8.58 -20.43 10.19
CA GLY A 340 9.02 -20.30 11.57
C GLY A 340 7.94 -20.55 12.62
N PHE A 341 6.66 -20.66 12.24
CA PHE A 341 5.56 -20.97 13.16
C PHE A 341 4.45 -21.73 12.47
N HIS A 342 3.66 -22.49 13.23
CA HIS A 342 2.59 -23.32 12.64
C HIS A 342 1.49 -22.45 12.03
N ASN A 343 1.15 -22.73 10.76
CA ASN A 343 0.29 -21.85 9.98
C ASN A 343 -1.18 -21.80 10.44
N SER A 344 -1.62 -22.69 11.33
CA SER A 344 -2.93 -22.58 12.01
C SER A 344 -3.10 -21.25 12.76
N HIS A 345 -2.00 -20.64 13.21
CA HIS A 345 -2.03 -19.33 13.86
C HIS A 345 -2.45 -18.21 12.91
N ILE A 346 -2.13 -18.33 11.61
CA ILE A 346 -2.56 -17.38 10.56
C ILE A 346 -4.09 -17.38 10.44
N ASN A 347 -4.73 -18.58 10.47
CA ASN A 347 -6.19 -18.67 10.49
C ASN A 347 -6.80 -17.93 11.69
N ASP A 348 -6.21 -18.11 12.87
CA ASP A 348 -6.65 -17.46 14.11
C ASP A 348 -6.50 -15.93 14.02
N TYR A 349 -5.38 -15.43 13.49
CA TYR A 349 -5.09 -14.01 13.30
C TYR A 349 -6.00 -13.35 12.26
N ASN A 350 -6.19 -13.98 11.11
CA ASN A 350 -7.07 -13.49 10.07
C ASN A 350 -8.54 -13.45 10.55
N SER A 351 -8.98 -14.50 11.23
CA SER A 351 -10.34 -14.58 11.79
C SER A 351 -10.57 -13.51 12.87
N ALA A 352 -9.56 -13.25 13.71
CA ALA A 352 -9.65 -12.25 14.77
C ALA A 352 -9.72 -10.81 14.25
N SER A 353 -9.04 -10.51 13.14
CA SER A 353 -8.96 -9.16 12.56
C SER A 353 -10.01 -8.91 11.47
N GLY A 354 -10.57 -9.96 10.84
CA GLY A 354 -11.53 -9.82 9.75
C GLY A 354 -10.97 -9.13 8.50
N VAL A 355 -9.71 -9.40 8.17
CA VAL A 355 -9.00 -8.79 7.05
C VAL A 355 -9.51 -9.28 5.69
N TYR A 356 -9.45 -8.42 4.66
CA TYR A 356 -9.91 -8.73 3.30
C TYR A 356 -9.04 -9.78 2.62
N PHE A 357 -7.71 -9.66 2.76
CA PHE A 357 -6.73 -10.44 2.03
C PHE A 357 -5.54 -10.79 2.91
N SER A 358 -5.00 -11.98 2.75
CA SER A 358 -3.67 -12.28 3.25
C SER A 358 -2.89 -13.20 2.34
N VAL A 359 -1.57 -13.13 2.43
CA VAL A 359 -0.64 -13.98 1.70
C VAL A 359 0.49 -14.44 2.63
N MET A 360 0.77 -15.72 2.63
CA MET A 360 1.90 -16.32 3.35
C MET A 360 3.16 -16.28 2.50
N GLU A 361 4.29 -15.93 3.11
CA GLU A 361 5.59 -16.27 2.57
C GLU A 361 5.95 -17.71 2.97
N MET A 362 5.50 -18.65 2.17
CA MET A 362 5.89 -20.04 2.32
C MET A 362 6.87 -20.37 1.19
N TRP A 363 8.16 -20.30 1.47
CA TRP A 363 9.22 -20.49 0.48
C TRP A 363 9.42 -21.97 0.15
N ASP A 364 8.52 -22.52 -0.67
CA ASP A 364 8.58 -23.88 -1.12
C ASP A 364 8.16 -24.00 -2.60
N GLY A 365 8.96 -24.73 -3.40
CA GLY A 365 8.68 -25.01 -4.82
C GLY A 365 7.79 -26.24 -5.05
N ASN A 366 7.42 -26.97 -4.01
CA ASN A 366 6.58 -28.13 -4.07
C ASN A 366 5.11 -27.75 -3.88
N VAL A 367 4.29 -27.98 -4.90
CA VAL A 367 2.85 -27.68 -4.85
C VAL A 367 2.13 -28.40 -3.69
N ASN A 368 2.53 -29.63 -3.37
CA ASN A 368 1.88 -30.38 -2.28
C ASN A 368 2.21 -29.80 -0.92
N GLU A 369 3.45 -29.33 -0.72
CA GLU A 369 3.83 -28.61 0.51
C GLU A 369 3.05 -27.31 0.64
N LEU A 370 2.95 -26.49 -0.43
CA LEU A 370 2.13 -25.29 -0.42
C LEU A 370 0.66 -25.57 -0.06
N GLN A 371 0.09 -26.67 -0.58
CA GLN A 371 -1.27 -27.08 -0.23
C GLN A 371 -1.40 -27.56 1.22
N SER A 372 -0.39 -28.26 1.75
CA SER A 372 -0.36 -28.68 3.16
C SER A 372 -0.39 -27.45 4.08
N HIS A 373 0.44 -26.45 3.82
CA HIS A 373 0.50 -25.21 4.59
C HIS A 373 -0.79 -24.38 4.50
N LEU A 374 -1.41 -24.32 3.32
CA LEU A 374 -2.73 -23.71 3.15
C LEU A 374 -3.81 -24.46 3.95
N ASN A 375 -3.73 -25.78 4.01
CA ASN A 375 -4.63 -26.61 4.82
C ASN A 375 -4.45 -26.34 6.31
N ASP A 376 -3.21 -26.25 6.80
CA ASP A 376 -2.90 -25.89 8.19
C ASP A 376 -3.47 -24.51 8.55
N ALA A 377 -3.40 -23.56 7.61
CA ALA A 377 -4.01 -22.23 7.73
C ALA A 377 -5.55 -22.23 7.50
N GLY A 378 -6.19 -23.40 7.45
CA GLY A 378 -7.64 -23.51 7.26
C GLY A 378 -8.16 -22.91 5.95
N TRP A 379 -7.33 -22.79 4.92
CA TRP A 379 -7.63 -22.14 3.64
C TRP A 379 -8.13 -20.68 3.81
N ASN A 380 -7.79 -20.05 4.93
CA ASN A 380 -8.15 -18.65 5.25
C ASN A 380 -7.00 -17.67 4.94
N THR A 381 -6.26 -17.95 3.90
CA THR A 381 -5.14 -17.14 3.39
C THR A 381 -4.78 -17.59 1.99
N THR A 382 -4.03 -16.80 1.26
CA THR A 382 -3.32 -17.20 0.03
C THR A 382 -1.85 -17.47 0.34
N THR A 383 -1.07 -17.93 -0.64
CA THR A 383 0.37 -18.08 -0.52
C THR A 383 1.09 -17.58 -1.77
N PHE A 384 2.32 -17.08 -1.62
CA PHE A 384 3.18 -16.86 -2.78
C PHE A 384 3.46 -18.19 -3.47
N ASP A 385 3.13 -18.26 -4.77
CA ASP A 385 3.26 -19.47 -5.57
C ASP A 385 4.67 -19.65 -6.12
N PHE A 386 5.58 -20.03 -5.23
CA PHE A 386 6.95 -20.38 -5.59
C PHE A 386 7.01 -21.56 -6.57
N ALA A 387 6.03 -22.45 -6.57
CA ALA A 387 5.96 -23.55 -7.50
C ALA A 387 5.78 -23.06 -8.95
N THR A 388 4.89 -22.08 -9.19
CA THR A 388 4.79 -21.37 -10.48
C THR A 388 6.10 -20.66 -10.82
N LYS A 389 6.72 -19.93 -9.86
CA LYS A 389 7.99 -19.24 -10.09
C LYS A 389 9.07 -20.19 -10.59
N TYR A 390 9.27 -21.31 -9.93
CA TYR A 390 10.31 -22.27 -10.34
C TYR A 390 9.95 -23.04 -11.61
N THR A 391 8.71 -23.43 -11.79
CA THR A 391 8.30 -24.27 -12.93
C THR A 391 8.10 -23.45 -14.20
N ALA A 392 7.26 -22.40 -14.16
CA ALA A 392 6.94 -21.62 -15.35
C ALA A 392 8.02 -20.60 -15.70
N PHE A 393 8.60 -19.92 -14.70
CA PHE A 393 9.53 -18.83 -15.01
C PHE A 393 10.98 -19.32 -15.09
N ASN A 394 11.50 -20.00 -14.06
CA ASN A 394 12.89 -20.46 -14.05
C ASN A 394 13.14 -21.58 -15.07
N ASN A 395 12.37 -22.65 -14.97
CA ASN A 395 12.55 -23.83 -15.85
C ASN A 395 11.88 -23.63 -17.20
N GLY A 396 10.80 -22.86 -17.26
CA GLY A 396 10.05 -22.60 -18.49
C GLY A 396 10.67 -21.47 -19.33
N ILE A 397 10.25 -20.25 -19.08
CA ILE A 397 10.58 -19.10 -19.91
C ILE A 397 12.08 -18.79 -19.89
N ALA A 398 12.73 -18.82 -18.72
CA ALA A 398 14.15 -18.52 -18.60
C ALA A 398 15.02 -19.51 -19.39
N SER A 399 14.69 -20.79 -19.32
CA SER A 399 15.43 -21.87 -19.97
C SER A 399 14.95 -22.18 -21.38
N GLY A 400 13.83 -21.57 -21.83
CA GLY A 400 13.22 -21.83 -23.14
C GLY A 400 12.42 -23.14 -23.22
N TYR A 401 12.08 -23.72 -22.07
CA TYR A 401 11.32 -24.97 -21.98
C TYR A 401 9.82 -24.66 -21.74
N TYR A 402 9.15 -24.22 -22.78
CA TYR A 402 7.78 -23.68 -22.71
C TYR A 402 6.71 -24.70 -22.34
N GLU A 403 6.97 -25.99 -22.49
CA GLU A 403 6.08 -27.09 -22.09
C GLU A 403 5.79 -27.06 -20.59
N SER A 404 6.73 -26.60 -19.77
CA SER A 404 6.56 -26.53 -18.30
C SER A 404 5.61 -25.43 -17.84
N LEU A 405 5.15 -24.56 -18.75
CA LEU A 405 4.15 -23.55 -18.42
C LEU A 405 2.76 -24.17 -18.24
N LYS A 406 2.50 -25.27 -18.95
CA LYS A 406 1.24 -25.98 -18.83
C LYS A 406 1.16 -26.73 -17.49
N GLY A 407 0.10 -26.44 -16.73
CA GLY A 407 -0.11 -27.08 -15.42
C GLY A 407 0.88 -26.63 -14.33
N ALA A 408 1.52 -25.48 -14.47
CA ALA A 408 2.47 -24.97 -13.49
C ALA A 408 1.78 -24.54 -12.18
N GLY A 409 2.44 -24.85 -11.05
CA GLY A 409 2.12 -24.34 -9.71
C GLY A 409 0.73 -24.68 -9.18
N LEU A 410 0.26 -23.87 -8.26
CA LEU A 410 -1.07 -23.99 -7.66
C LEU A 410 -2.21 -23.86 -8.67
N PRO A 411 -2.15 -23.01 -9.73
CA PRO A 411 -3.16 -23.02 -10.79
C PRO A 411 -3.28 -24.36 -11.49
N GLY A 412 -2.16 -25.00 -11.81
CA GLY A 412 -2.14 -26.33 -12.41
C GLY A 412 -2.72 -27.44 -11.52
N ALA A 413 -2.63 -27.28 -10.21
CA ALA A 413 -3.22 -28.17 -9.21
C ALA A 413 -4.70 -27.86 -8.90
N GLY A 414 -5.35 -26.92 -9.61
CA GLY A 414 -6.72 -26.50 -9.37
C GLY A 414 -6.89 -25.64 -8.09
N LYS A 415 -5.84 -24.99 -7.62
CA LYS A 415 -5.80 -24.15 -6.42
C LYS A 415 -5.49 -22.69 -6.73
N SER A 416 -5.83 -22.24 -7.92
CA SER A 416 -5.52 -20.89 -8.40
C SER A 416 -6.09 -19.75 -7.53
N ARG A 417 -7.23 -19.96 -6.85
CA ARG A 417 -7.78 -19.04 -5.86
C ARG A 417 -6.73 -18.60 -4.83
N TYR A 418 -5.89 -19.54 -4.41
CA TYR A 418 -4.93 -19.37 -3.31
C TYR A 418 -3.53 -18.98 -3.77
N ALA A 419 -3.34 -18.82 -5.09
CA ALA A 419 -2.04 -18.53 -5.68
C ALA A 419 -1.81 -17.02 -5.84
N VAL A 420 -0.87 -16.46 -5.08
CA VAL A 420 -0.27 -15.17 -5.42
C VAL A 420 0.94 -15.44 -6.31
N THR A 421 0.76 -15.23 -7.61
CA THR A 421 1.82 -15.46 -8.59
C THR A 421 2.74 -14.25 -8.67
N PHE A 422 4.04 -14.47 -8.66
CA PHE A 422 5.06 -13.41 -8.70
C PHE A 422 6.28 -13.86 -9.48
N LEU A 423 6.95 -12.90 -10.10
CA LEU A 423 8.18 -13.16 -10.83
C LEU A 423 9.41 -12.94 -9.95
N ASP A 424 9.42 -11.83 -9.25
CA ASP A 424 10.52 -11.40 -8.40
C ASP A 424 10.01 -10.69 -7.16
N SER A 425 10.83 -10.62 -6.10
CA SER A 425 10.56 -9.93 -4.87
C SER A 425 11.83 -9.21 -4.37
N HIS A 426 11.72 -8.51 -3.25
CA HIS A 426 12.84 -7.87 -2.58
C HIS A 426 13.96 -8.86 -2.17
N ASP A 427 13.64 -10.14 -1.93
CA ASP A 427 14.61 -11.17 -1.55
C ASP A 427 15.33 -11.80 -2.73
N SER A 428 14.61 -11.96 -3.85
CA SER A 428 15.16 -12.61 -5.04
C SER A 428 15.80 -11.65 -6.03
N PHE A 429 15.61 -10.34 -5.86
CA PHE A 429 16.16 -9.30 -6.74
C PHE A 429 17.66 -9.07 -6.48
N GLN A 430 18.49 -9.20 -7.54
CA GLN A 430 19.93 -9.00 -7.45
C GLN A 430 20.30 -7.52 -7.57
N ARG A 431 20.47 -6.87 -6.42
CA ARG A 431 20.77 -5.44 -6.31
C ARG A 431 22.15 -5.04 -6.83
N ASP A 432 23.15 -5.87 -6.56
CA ASP A 432 24.57 -5.52 -6.76
C ASP A 432 24.98 -5.40 -8.24
N ASN A 433 24.20 -5.98 -9.14
CA ASN A 433 24.46 -5.98 -10.57
C ASN A 433 23.46 -5.19 -11.39
N ASN A 434 22.52 -4.46 -10.78
CA ASN A 434 21.38 -3.83 -11.46
C ASN A 434 20.59 -4.83 -12.36
N GLU A 435 20.56 -6.08 -11.99
CA GLU A 435 19.92 -7.15 -12.77
C GLU A 435 18.48 -7.35 -12.30
N PHE A 436 17.56 -7.29 -13.25
CA PHE A 436 16.13 -7.44 -13.03
C PHE A 436 15.71 -8.90 -12.98
N CYS A 437 16.37 -9.77 -12.24
CA CYS A 437 15.79 -11.06 -11.96
C CYS A 437 16.48 -11.77 -10.82
N GLY A 438 15.69 -12.12 -9.83
CA GLY A 438 16.08 -13.06 -8.80
C GLY A 438 15.94 -14.52 -9.20
N LEU A 439 15.89 -14.82 -10.49
CA LEU A 439 15.82 -16.18 -11.01
C LEU A 439 17.20 -16.80 -11.23
N GLY A 440 18.16 -16.45 -10.38
CA GLY A 440 19.55 -16.78 -10.64
C GLY A 440 20.07 -16.09 -11.91
N ASN A 441 21.19 -16.49 -12.44
CA ASN A 441 21.81 -15.85 -13.60
C ASN A 441 21.07 -16.06 -14.95
N SER A 442 19.88 -16.65 -14.96
CA SER A 442 19.24 -17.12 -16.19
C SER A 442 18.29 -16.12 -16.85
N MET A 443 17.81 -15.09 -16.13
CA MET A 443 16.86 -14.11 -16.68
C MET A 443 17.42 -12.68 -16.76
N LYS A 444 18.55 -12.53 -17.38
CA LYS A 444 19.21 -11.21 -17.52
C LYS A 444 18.58 -10.27 -18.56
N TYR A 445 17.66 -10.79 -19.38
CA TYR A 445 17.15 -10.04 -20.53
C TYR A 445 15.75 -9.47 -20.28
N PRO A 446 15.52 -8.17 -20.53
CA PRO A 446 14.23 -7.52 -20.34
C PRO A 446 13.06 -8.20 -21.07
N GLY A 447 13.32 -8.80 -22.25
CA GLY A 447 12.31 -9.54 -23.00
C GLY A 447 11.76 -10.77 -22.26
N LYS A 448 12.58 -11.49 -21.52
CA LYS A 448 12.14 -12.65 -20.73
C LYS A 448 11.29 -12.24 -19.52
N ILE A 449 11.63 -11.14 -18.85
CA ILE A 449 10.79 -10.57 -17.80
C ILE A 449 9.40 -10.24 -18.35
N GLN A 450 9.34 -9.60 -19.51
CA GLN A 450 8.06 -9.25 -20.15
C GLN A 450 7.27 -10.50 -20.58
N GLN A 451 7.93 -11.58 -21.03
CA GLN A 451 7.26 -12.85 -21.30
C GLN A 451 6.64 -13.45 -20.03
N CYS A 452 7.35 -13.41 -18.90
CA CYS A 452 6.83 -13.87 -17.61
C CYS A 452 5.60 -13.06 -17.18
N TYR A 453 5.63 -11.72 -17.33
CA TYR A 453 4.47 -10.91 -17.05
C TYR A 453 3.31 -11.15 -18.02
N ALA A 454 3.57 -11.42 -19.30
CA ALA A 454 2.55 -11.80 -20.25
C ALA A 454 1.83 -13.09 -19.82
N TYR A 455 2.56 -14.08 -19.30
CA TYR A 455 1.97 -15.28 -18.67
C TYR A 455 1.21 -14.89 -17.40
N MET A 456 1.88 -14.31 -16.42
CA MET A 456 1.38 -14.07 -15.07
C MET A 456 0.11 -13.19 -15.05
N LEU A 457 0.10 -12.07 -15.81
CA LEU A 457 -1.03 -11.15 -15.86
C LEU A 457 -2.21 -11.70 -16.69
N SER A 458 -1.98 -12.73 -17.51
CA SER A 458 -3.04 -13.38 -18.29
C SER A 458 -3.67 -14.55 -17.53
N MET A 459 -2.91 -15.30 -16.73
CA MET A 459 -3.33 -16.53 -16.07
C MET A 459 -4.23 -16.29 -14.85
N PRO A 460 -5.00 -17.30 -14.37
CA PRO A 460 -5.70 -17.23 -13.08
C PRO A 460 -4.70 -17.14 -11.91
N GLY A 461 -5.21 -16.84 -10.73
CA GLY A 461 -4.43 -16.44 -9.56
C GLY A 461 -4.43 -14.94 -9.37
N ILE A 462 -3.73 -14.48 -8.35
CA ILE A 462 -3.56 -13.05 -8.00
C ILE A 462 -2.14 -12.63 -8.38
N PRO A 463 -1.94 -11.97 -9.52
CA PRO A 463 -0.60 -11.59 -9.96
C PRO A 463 -0.03 -10.44 -9.12
N CYS A 464 1.22 -10.56 -8.66
CA CYS A 464 1.95 -9.55 -7.92
C CYS A 464 3.05 -8.92 -8.80
N VAL A 465 2.93 -7.65 -9.09
CA VAL A 465 3.92 -6.87 -9.85
C VAL A 465 4.96 -6.29 -8.89
N PHE A 466 6.23 -6.40 -9.23
CA PHE A 466 7.35 -5.93 -8.43
C PHE A 466 7.74 -4.49 -8.81
N TYR A 467 8.02 -3.63 -7.82
CA TYR A 467 8.30 -2.19 -8.00
C TYR A 467 9.38 -1.89 -9.05
N PRO A 468 10.61 -2.48 -9.02
CA PRO A 468 11.62 -2.23 -10.06
C PRO A 468 11.17 -2.62 -11.47
N HIS A 469 10.39 -3.69 -11.62
CA HIS A 469 9.83 -4.09 -12.92
C HIS A 469 8.79 -3.09 -13.42
N TRP A 470 7.95 -2.54 -12.52
CA TRP A 470 7.02 -1.48 -12.86
C TRP A 470 7.73 -0.24 -13.34
N VAL A 471 8.72 0.24 -12.59
CA VAL A 471 9.51 1.43 -12.99
C VAL A 471 10.12 1.25 -14.38
N LYS A 472 10.61 0.06 -14.69
CA LYS A 472 11.30 -0.22 -15.96
C LYS A 472 10.37 -0.52 -17.13
N PHE A 473 9.24 -1.19 -16.89
CA PHE A 473 8.44 -1.80 -17.97
C PHE A 473 6.96 -1.38 -17.95
N LYS A 474 6.59 -0.33 -17.22
CA LYS A 474 5.18 0.06 -17.05
C LYS A 474 4.43 0.25 -18.39
N ASP A 475 5.08 0.72 -19.44
CA ASP A 475 4.48 0.87 -20.76
C ASP A 475 4.08 -0.47 -21.41
N LYS A 476 4.69 -1.58 -21.00
CA LYS A 476 4.34 -2.93 -21.42
C LYS A 476 3.37 -3.60 -20.45
N LEU A 477 3.48 -3.28 -19.14
CA LEU A 477 2.63 -3.87 -18.10
C LEU A 477 1.23 -3.27 -18.08
N LYS A 478 1.08 -1.96 -18.25
CA LYS A 478 -0.22 -1.27 -18.29
C LYS A 478 -1.20 -1.91 -19.29
N PRO A 479 -0.83 -2.16 -20.55
CA PRO A 479 -1.74 -2.84 -21.50
C PRO A 479 -2.13 -4.26 -21.08
N MET A 480 -1.24 -5.03 -20.42
CA MET A 480 -1.54 -6.37 -19.93
C MET A 480 -2.55 -6.32 -18.77
N ILE A 481 -2.32 -5.39 -17.81
CA ILE A 481 -3.24 -5.16 -16.68
C ILE A 481 -4.62 -4.71 -17.21
N ASN A 482 -4.66 -3.82 -18.19
CA ASN A 482 -5.91 -3.40 -18.83
C ASN A 482 -6.65 -4.55 -19.53
N ALA A 483 -5.93 -5.43 -20.23
CA ALA A 483 -6.56 -6.59 -20.87
C ALA A 483 -7.20 -7.51 -19.81
N ARG A 484 -6.50 -7.77 -18.67
CA ARG A 484 -7.03 -8.53 -17.55
C ARG A 484 -8.29 -7.88 -16.97
N TYR A 485 -8.25 -6.59 -16.71
CA TYR A 485 -9.37 -5.83 -16.17
C TYR A 485 -10.58 -5.84 -17.11
N LYS A 486 -10.39 -5.51 -18.40
CA LYS A 486 -11.45 -5.47 -19.40
C LYS A 486 -12.16 -6.79 -19.57
N THR A 487 -11.43 -7.88 -19.57
CA THR A 487 -11.98 -9.23 -19.73
C THR A 487 -12.56 -9.82 -18.46
N GLY A 488 -12.26 -9.21 -17.28
CA GLY A 488 -12.70 -9.72 -16.00
C GLY A 488 -12.06 -11.07 -15.65
N VAL A 489 -10.81 -11.28 -16.03
CA VAL A 489 -10.03 -12.45 -15.59
C VAL A 489 -9.79 -12.34 -14.09
N HIS A 490 -10.06 -13.43 -13.38
CA HIS A 490 -10.00 -13.52 -11.92
C HIS A 490 -9.21 -14.75 -11.47
N SER A 491 -9.01 -14.89 -10.16
CA SER A 491 -8.19 -15.96 -9.57
C SER A 491 -8.63 -17.37 -9.94
N GLU A 492 -9.88 -17.57 -10.33
CA GLU A 492 -10.47 -18.89 -10.63
C GLU A 492 -10.93 -19.00 -12.10
N SER A 493 -10.41 -18.15 -12.98
CA SER A 493 -10.73 -18.18 -14.41
C SER A 493 -10.34 -19.49 -15.06
N ALA A 494 -11.19 -20.02 -15.95
CA ALA A 494 -10.91 -21.21 -16.72
C ALA A 494 -9.80 -20.96 -17.76
N VAL A 495 -8.93 -21.98 -17.94
CA VAL A 495 -7.82 -21.96 -18.89
C VAL A 495 -7.98 -23.10 -19.89
N SER A 496 -7.81 -22.78 -21.17
CA SER A 496 -7.61 -23.75 -22.24
C SER A 496 -6.25 -23.50 -22.87
N ASP A 497 -5.32 -24.44 -22.72
CA ASP A 497 -3.94 -24.24 -23.11
C ASP A 497 -3.33 -25.38 -23.90
N GLU A 498 -2.34 -25.04 -24.71
CA GLU A 498 -1.47 -25.96 -25.42
C GLU A 498 -0.01 -25.50 -25.31
N ALA A 499 0.90 -26.47 -25.24
CA ALA A 499 2.33 -26.24 -25.19
C ALA A 499 3.08 -27.24 -26.07
N GLY A 500 4.23 -26.80 -26.55
CA GLY A 500 5.11 -27.65 -27.35
C GLY A 500 6.47 -27.00 -27.54
N SER A 501 7.31 -27.59 -28.36
CA SER A 501 8.68 -27.13 -28.58
C SER A 501 8.71 -25.67 -29.05
N GLY A 502 9.18 -24.79 -28.17
CA GLY A 502 9.32 -23.36 -28.43
C GLY A 502 8.02 -22.54 -28.35
N TYR A 503 6.94 -23.08 -27.77
CA TYR A 503 5.72 -22.30 -27.60
C TYR A 503 4.85 -22.74 -26.41
N TYR A 504 4.13 -21.78 -25.88
CA TYR A 504 2.96 -21.92 -25.02
C TYR A 504 1.86 -20.99 -25.52
N LYS A 505 0.62 -21.47 -25.57
CA LYS A 505 -0.56 -20.68 -25.95
C LYS A 505 -1.70 -21.00 -24.99
N ALA A 506 -2.39 -19.98 -24.52
CA ALA A 506 -3.55 -20.16 -23.68
C ALA A 506 -4.66 -19.17 -24.01
N THR A 507 -5.90 -19.60 -23.79
CA THR A 507 -7.09 -18.76 -23.71
C THR A 507 -7.64 -18.84 -22.31
N ILE A 508 -7.79 -17.68 -21.67
CA ILE A 508 -8.27 -17.52 -20.30
C ILE A 508 -9.62 -16.83 -20.33
N THR A 509 -10.65 -17.47 -19.79
CA THR A 509 -12.03 -16.99 -19.81
C THR A 509 -12.32 -16.18 -18.56
N GLY A 510 -12.51 -14.89 -18.71
CA GLY A 510 -12.98 -13.97 -17.66
C GLY A 510 -14.49 -13.78 -17.69
N THR A 511 -15.01 -12.95 -16.78
CA THR A 511 -16.46 -12.66 -16.69
C THR A 511 -17.01 -11.81 -17.83
N ASN A 512 -16.16 -11.00 -18.44
CA ASN A 512 -16.56 -10.02 -19.48
C ASN A 512 -15.97 -10.33 -20.86
N GLY A 513 -15.13 -11.35 -20.98
CA GLY A 513 -14.43 -11.69 -22.21
C GLY A 513 -13.33 -12.71 -21.99
N GLU A 514 -12.34 -12.70 -22.85
CA GLU A 514 -11.25 -13.65 -22.81
C GLU A 514 -9.90 -13.01 -23.17
N ILE A 515 -8.83 -13.50 -22.56
CA ILE A 515 -7.44 -13.20 -22.94
C ILE A 515 -6.89 -14.37 -23.74
N ARG A 516 -6.17 -14.05 -24.82
CA ARG A 516 -5.31 -14.99 -25.52
C ARG A 516 -3.86 -14.58 -25.34
N VAL A 517 -3.06 -15.44 -24.72
CA VAL A 517 -1.62 -15.24 -24.52
C VAL A 517 -0.83 -16.24 -25.36
N LEU A 518 0.17 -15.74 -26.09
CA LEU A 518 1.06 -16.51 -26.96
C LEU A 518 2.49 -16.22 -26.52
N ILE A 519 3.25 -17.25 -26.13
CA ILE A 519 4.60 -17.11 -25.58
C ILE A 519 5.55 -18.11 -26.27
N GLY A 520 6.75 -17.64 -26.57
CA GLY A 520 7.80 -18.40 -27.23
C GLY A 520 7.91 -18.15 -28.73
N PRO A 521 9.08 -18.45 -29.32
CA PRO A 521 9.40 -18.12 -30.73
C PRO A 521 8.46 -18.81 -31.73
N ASN A 522 7.94 -20.00 -31.41
CA ASN A 522 7.05 -20.76 -32.27
C ASN A 522 5.55 -20.55 -31.95
N SER A 523 5.20 -19.58 -31.09
CA SER A 523 3.81 -19.36 -30.68
C SER A 523 2.97 -18.61 -31.70
N GLY A 524 3.58 -17.91 -32.67
CA GLY A 524 2.89 -16.99 -33.57
C GLY A 524 2.52 -15.66 -32.90
N TYR A 525 3.27 -15.26 -31.89
CA TYR A 525 3.00 -14.14 -31.00
C TYR A 525 2.82 -12.77 -31.67
N ASN A 526 3.29 -12.57 -32.90
CA ASN A 526 3.15 -11.30 -33.67
C ASN A 526 1.88 -11.23 -34.48
N SER A 527 1.16 -12.33 -34.66
CA SER A 527 -0.07 -12.37 -35.45
C SER A 527 -1.29 -12.23 -34.56
N THR A 528 -2.05 -11.16 -34.73
CA THR A 528 -3.30 -10.96 -33.97
C THR A 528 -4.30 -12.06 -34.32
N PRO A 529 -4.75 -12.87 -33.37
CA PRO A 529 -5.76 -13.90 -33.62
C PRO A 529 -7.07 -13.25 -34.11
N SER A 530 -7.77 -13.95 -35.01
CA SER A 530 -9.04 -13.43 -35.56
C SER A 530 -10.06 -13.16 -34.45
N GLY A 531 -10.66 -11.98 -34.47
CA GLY A 531 -11.67 -11.54 -33.50
C GLY A 531 -11.09 -11.00 -32.17
N TYR A 532 -9.77 -10.88 -32.06
CA TYR A 532 -9.12 -10.29 -30.88
C TYR A 532 -8.56 -8.90 -31.14
N THR A 533 -8.46 -8.12 -30.08
CA THR A 533 -7.74 -6.86 -30.04
C THR A 533 -6.36 -7.10 -29.43
N LYS A 534 -5.34 -6.51 -30.02
CA LYS A 534 -3.97 -6.57 -29.50
C LYS A 534 -3.85 -5.66 -28.27
N ALA A 535 -3.48 -6.21 -27.11
CA ALA A 535 -3.09 -5.44 -25.95
C ALA A 535 -1.63 -4.99 -26.10
N VAL A 536 -0.72 -5.95 -26.23
CA VAL A 536 0.72 -5.68 -26.36
C VAL A 536 1.43 -6.87 -26.98
N THR A 537 2.53 -6.59 -27.68
CA THR A 537 3.48 -7.59 -28.16
C THR A 537 4.91 -7.17 -27.83
N GLY A 538 5.79 -8.14 -27.74
CA GLY A 538 7.22 -7.95 -27.57
C GLY A 538 7.98 -9.17 -28.07
N GLU A 539 9.26 -9.29 -27.70
CA GLU A 539 10.06 -10.43 -28.13
C GLU A 539 9.53 -11.75 -27.56
N ASN A 540 9.08 -12.62 -28.44
CA ASN A 540 8.53 -13.95 -28.12
C ASN A 540 7.29 -13.93 -27.20
N TYR A 541 6.49 -12.87 -27.20
CA TYR A 541 5.20 -12.86 -26.54
C TYR A 541 4.18 -11.95 -27.20
N GLY A 542 2.90 -12.30 -27.07
CA GLY A 542 1.76 -11.46 -27.45
C GLY A 542 0.60 -11.70 -26.51
N VAL A 543 -0.03 -10.60 -26.07
CA VAL A 543 -1.26 -10.61 -25.27
C VAL A 543 -2.37 -9.96 -26.10
N TYR A 544 -3.46 -10.67 -26.25
CA TYR A 544 -4.62 -10.28 -27.02
C TYR A 544 -5.87 -10.47 -26.16
N TYR A 545 -6.89 -9.68 -26.38
CA TYR A 545 -8.14 -9.80 -25.63
C TYR A 545 -9.36 -9.60 -26.53
N LYS A 546 -10.48 -10.13 -26.06
CA LYS A 546 -11.79 -9.97 -26.67
C LYS A 546 -12.79 -9.71 -25.57
N VAL A 547 -13.62 -8.68 -25.73
CA VAL A 547 -14.65 -8.27 -24.77
C VAL A 547 -16.02 -8.62 -25.33
N ASN A 548 -16.85 -9.24 -24.53
CA ASN A 548 -18.18 -9.71 -24.94
C ASN A 548 -19.32 -8.76 -24.54
N SER A 549 -19.04 -7.68 -23.80
CA SER A 549 -20.05 -6.74 -23.31
C SER A 549 -19.54 -5.30 -23.29
N ALA A 550 -20.44 -4.32 -23.44
CA ALA A 550 -20.14 -2.89 -23.33
C ALA A 550 -19.57 -2.46 -21.95
N ARG A 551 -19.71 -3.32 -20.90
CA ARG A 551 -19.11 -3.09 -19.59
C ARG A 551 -17.58 -3.24 -19.58
N GLY A 552 -17.01 -4.02 -20.50
CA GLY A 552 -15.58 -4.25 -20.63
C GLY A 552 -14.80 -3.18 -21.37
N ASP A 553 -15.43 -2.08 -21.78
CA ASP A 553 -14.80 -1.05 -22.63
C ASP A 553 -14.13 0.09 -21.81
N LYS A 554 -14.15 0.01 -20.47
CA LYS A 554 -13.50 1.00 -19.60
C LYS A 554 -12.07 0.56 -19.27
N ASP A 555 -11.13 1.48 -19.40
CA ASP A 555 -9.75 1.28 -18.96
C ASP A 555 -9.66 1.20 -17.43
N LYS A 556 -8.65 0.47 -16.93
CA LYS A 556 -8.41 0.32 -15.47
C LYS A 556 -7.98 1.63 -14.83
N GLU A 557 -7.44 2.59 -15.55
CA GLU A 557 -7.05 3.87 -15.00
C GLU A 557 -8.26 4.52 -14.33
N ARG A 558 -8.38 4.25 -13.04
CA ARG A 558 -9.50 4.73 -12.22
C ARG A 558 -9.42 6.24 -12.10
N GLN A 559 -10.54 6.90 -12.29
CA GLN A 559 -10.69 8.28 -11.80
C GLN A 559 -10.68 8.22 -10.26
N PRO A 560 -10.08 9.19 -9.56
CA PRO A 560 -10.13 9.25 -8.10
C PRO A 560 -11.57 9.08 -7.63
N GLN A 561 -11.81 8.16 -6.68
CA GLN A 561 -13.11 8.03 -6.04
C GLN A 561 -13.29 9.23 -5.10
N GLY A 562 -13.72 10.33 -5.64
CA GLY A 562 -13.92 11.58 -4.92
C GLY A 562 -15.17 12.33 -5.34
N ILE A 563 -16.06 11.65 -6.08
CA ILE A 563 -17.46 12.05 -6.26
C ILE A 563 -18.23 10.74 -6.35
N GLU A 564 -18.92 10.31 -5.28
CA GLU A 564 -20.11 9.52 -5.52
C GLU A 564 -20.94 10.32 -6.53
N GLU A 565 -21.06 9.81 -7.76
CA GLU A 565 -22.22 10.15 -8.57
C GLU A 565 -23.41 9.79 -7.67
N VAL A 566 -23.98 10.79 -7.02
CA VAL A 566 -25.35 10.71 -6.56
C VAL A 566 -26.08 10.14 -7.77
N LYS A 567 -26.62 8.92 -7.66
CA LYS A 567 -27.53 8.32 -8.63
C LYS A 567 -28.85 9.12 -8.59
N GLY A 568 -28.76 10.34 -9.04
CA GLY A 568 -29.81 11.17 -9.54
C GLY A 568 -29.43 11.47 -10.97
N GLU A 569 -30.37 11.34 -11.86
CA GLU A 569 -30.31 11.52 -13.29
C GLU A 569 -29.19 12.48 -13.74
N ARG A 570 -28.32 11.99 -14.62
CA ARG A 570 -27.27 12.79 -15.27
C ARG A 570 -27.93 14.02 -15.88
N LEU A 571 -28.01 15.09 -15.11
CA LEU A 571 -28.22 16.42 -15.68
C LEU A 571 -26.99 16.70 -16.54
N GLU A 572 -27.06 16.39 -17.84
CA GLU A 572 -26.20 17.04 -18.83
C GLU A 572 -26.46 18.53 -18.65
N LEU A 573 -25.65 19.20 -17.86
CA LEU A 573 -25.62 20.65 -17.80
C LEU A 573 -25.11 21.17 -19.14
N ARG A 574 -25.99 21.19 -20.14
CA ARG A 574 -25.81 21.98 -21.34
C ARG A 574 -26.06 23.45 -20.96
N GLY A 575 -25.08 24.01 -20.25
CA GLY A 575 -25.10 25.44 -19.95
C GLY A 575 -24.40 26.23 -21.03
N GLU A 576 -25.04 27.32 -21.47
CA GLU A 576 -24.40 28.31 -22.32
C GLU A 576 -23.36 29.08 -21.51
N LYS A 577 -22.08 29.04 -21.95
CA LYS A 577 -21.00 29.80 -21.31
C LYS A 577 -20.97 31.22 -21.89
N PHE A 578 -20.99 32.23 -21.03
CA PHE A 578 -20.86 33.62 -21.43
C PHE A 578 -20.00 34.43 -20.46
N ILE A 579 -19.47 35.55 -20.95
CA ILE A 579 -18.67 36.47 -20.14
C ILE A 579 -19.47 37.76 -19.92
N GLU A 580 -19.67 38.11 -18.65
CA GLU A 580 -20.28 39.39 -18.26
C GLU A 580 -19.34 40.11 -17.28
N ASN A 581 -19.01 41.36 -17.57
CA ASN A 581 -18.06 42.16 -16.76
C ASN A 581 -16.68 41.51 -16.54
N GLY A 582 -16.18 40.72 -17.51
CA GLY A 582 -14.88 40.06 -17.44
C GLY A 582 -14.87 38.75 -16.64
N GLN A 583 -16.02 38.29 -16.13
CA GLN A 583 -16.18 37.03 -15.44
C GLN A 583 -16.93 36.00 -16.30
N LEU A 584 -16.51 34.75 -16.24
CA LEU A 584 -17.17 33.64 -16.95
C LEU A 584 -18.34 33.12 -16.12
N TYR A 585 -19.49 32.94 -16.77
CA TYR A 585 -20.70 32.38 -16.21
C TYR A 585 -21.21 31.21 -17.04
N ILE A 586 -22.03 30.35 -16.42
CA ILE A 586 -22.72 29.22 -17.06
C ILE A 586 -24.22 29.42 -16.87
N ARG A 587 -24.98 29.55 -17.95
CA ARG A 587 -26.45 29.64 -17.91
C ARG A 587 -27.07 28.27 -18.15
N CYS A 588 -27.87 27.80 -17.18
CA CYS A 588 -28.62 26.57 -17.28
C CYS A 588 -30.14 26.89 -17.19
N GLY A 589 -30.81 26.99 -18.30
CA GLY A 589 -32.19 27.49 -18.35
C GLY A 589 -32.28 28.97 -17.95
N GLU A 590 -33.14 29.29 -16.97
CA GLU A 590 -33.25 30.64 -16.40
C GLU A 590 -32.21 30.97 -15.31
N GLN A 591 -31.47 29.99 -14.86
CA GLN A 591 -30.47 30.13 -13.80
C GLN A 591 -29.08 30.41 -14.36
N VAL A 592 -28.33 31.30 -13.71
CA VAL A 592 -26.95 31.65 -14.05
C VAL A 592 -26.04 31.27 -12.88
N PHE A 593 -25.01 30.53 -13.17
CA PHE A 593 -24.00 30.08 -12.22
C PHE A 593 -22.64 30.69 -12.55
N ASP A 594 -21.85 30.98 -11.54
CA ASP A 594 -20.44 31.31 -11.73
C ASP A 594 -19.60 30.05 -12.03
N VAL A 595 -18.32 30.21 -12.32
CA VAL A 595 -17.38 29.10 -12.61
C VAL A 595 -17.20 28.14 -11.45
N MET A 596 -17.64 28.52 -10.25
CA MET A 596 -17.61 27.69 -9.04
C MET A 596 -18.94 26.95 -8.80
N GLY A 597 -19.90 27.08 -9.73
CA GLY A 597 -21.21 26.43 -9.64
C GLY A 597 -22.20 27.13 -8.70
N ARG A 598 -21.94 28.39 -8.28
CA ARG A 598 -22.84 29.17 -7.41
C ARG A 598 -23.91 29.86 -8.28
N LEU A 599 -25.16 29.79 -7.83
CA LEU A 599 -26.26 30.52 -8.44
C LEU A 599 -26.05 32.03 -8.27
N VAL A 600 -26.03 32.76 -9.37
CA VAL A 600 -25.81 34.23 -9.40
C VAL A 600 -27.08 34.98 -9.78
N LYS A 601 -27.94 34.39 -10.62
CA LYS A 601 -29.25 34.90 -11.03
C LYS A 601 -30.22 33.76 -11.26
#